data_235016ba8e5aac77aa311337fc67311b
#
_entry.id   235016ba8e5aac77aa311337fc67311b
#
_cell.length_a   1.000
_cell.length_b   1.000
_cell.length_c   1.000
_cell.angle_alpha   90.00
_cell.angle_beta   90.00
_cell.angle_gamma   90.00
#
_symmetry.space_group_name_H-M   'P 1'
#
loop_
_entity.id
_entity.type
_entity.pdbx_description
1 polymer ?
#
loop_
_entity_poly.entity_id
_entity_poly.type
_entity_poly.pdbx_seq_one_letter_code
_entity_poly.pdbx_strand_id
1 'polypeptide(L)'
;MSLQEHRLSNGFRIVTENMPGLASASIGVWVAAGGRHETPQQNGIAHFLEHMAFKGTKRRTALQIAESIEDVGGYINAYTSREVTAYYARVLQNDVPLALDVIADILLNPTLEETEIEVERGVILQEIGQALDTPDDVIFDWLQEEAYPDHPMGRTILGASEGVSAFSRSDLQGFIQQHYGPEQMILSAAGAVDHDEIVKLAENLFGGMDAKPFADVAAARFMGGERRQIKALEQAHFALAFESPGYRDAQIYTACLLYTSDAADECVN
;
A
#
# COMPACT_ATOMS: atom_id res chain seq x y z
N MET A 1 -21.32 17.15 4.15
CA MET A 1 -20.03 16.52 3.78
C MET A 1 -19.58 17.19 2.50
N SER A 2 -18.44 17.86 2.50
CA SER A 2 -17.91 18.51 1.30
C SER A 2 -16.49 18.01 1.10
N LEU A 3 -16.33 17.06 0.18
CA LEU A 3 -15.05 16.66 -0.32
C LEU A 3 -14.39 17.87 -0.98
N GLN A 4 -13.15 18.18 -0.62
CA GLN A 4 -12.37 19.25 -1.21
C GLN A 4 -11.10 18.64 -1.83
N GLU A 5 -10.75 19.13 -3.01
CA GLU A 5 -9.57 18.69 -3.74
C GLU A 5 -8.65 19.87 -4.05
N HIS A 6 -7.35 19.62 -3.95
CA HIS A 6 -6.31 20.56 -4.38
C HIS A 6 -5.18 19.81 -5.10
N ARG A 7 -4.50 20.50 -6.01
CA ARG A 7 -3.34 19.96 -6.70
C ARG A 7 -2.22 20.97 -6.65
N LEU A 8 -1.07 20.56 -6.11
CA LEU A 8 0.12 21.39 -6.07
C LEU A 8 0.70 21.59 -7.46
N SER A 9 1.56 22.60 -7.62
CA SER A 9 2.19 22.95 -8.90
C SER A 9 3.03 21.82 -9.50
N ASN A 10 3.59 20.93 -8.65
CA ASN A 10 4.35 19.75 -9.07
C ASN A 10 3.48 18.52 -9.38
N GLY A 11 2.15 18.65 -9.26
CA GLY A 11 1.21 17.58 -9.56
C GLY A 11 0.75 16.73 -8.37
N PHE A 12 1.31 16.92 -7.18
CA PHE A 12 0.87 16.22 -5.95
C PHE A 12 -0.58 16.55 -5.64
N ARG A 13 -1.39 15.53 -5.34
CA ARG A 13 -2.83 15.67 -5.12
C ARG A 13 -3.17 15.62 -3.64
N ILE A 14 -4.16 16.40 -3.25
CA ILE A 14 -4.66 16.51 -1.89
C ILE A 14 -6.18 16.37 -1.93
N VAL A 15 -6.73 15.50 -1.10
CA VAL A 15 -8.16 15.31 -0.92
C VAL A 15 -8.47 15.38 0.56
N THR A 16 -9.45 16.20 0.95
CA THR A 16 -9.85 16.32 2.35
C THR A 16 -11.37 16.24 2.51
N GLU A 17 -11.79 15.69 3.63
CA GLU A 17 -13.18 15.73 4.07
C GLU A 17 -13.25 16.14 5.54
N ASN A 18 -13.75 17.37 5.79
CA ASN A 18 -14.05 17.80 7.14
C ASN A 18 -15.32 17.11 7.64
N MET A 19 -15.23 16.45 8.77
CA MET A 19 -16.34 15.74 9.42
C MET A 19 -16.68 16.43 10.76
N PRO A 20 -17.61 17.40 10.77
CA PRO A 20 -17.93 18.17 11.98
C PRO A 20 -18.39 17.25 13.12
N GLY A 21 -17.89 17.52 14.31
CA GLY A 21 -18.23 16.77 15.53
C GLY A 21 -17.25 15.63 15.85
N LEU A 22 -16.28 15.36 15.01
CA LEU A 22 -15.16 14.48 15.35
C LEU A 22 -14.01 15.30 15.95
N ALA A 23 -13.28 14.70 16.90
CA ALA A 23 -12.07 15.27 17.48
C ALA A 23 -10.80 14.62 16.91
N SER A 24 -10.92 13.56 16.12
CA SER A 24 -9.83 12.81 15.52
C SER A 24 -9.82 12.94 14.01
N ALA A 25 -8.67 12.70 13.41
CA ALA A 25 -8.47 12.67 11.98
C ALA A 25 -7.72 11.40 11.56
N SER A 26 -8.06 10.90 10.37
CA SER A 26 -7.27 9.92 9.64
C SER A 26 -6.59 10.64 8.48
N ILE A 27 -5.28 10.52 8.38
CA ILE A 27 -4.47 11.16 7.34
C ILE A 27 -3.47 10.17 6.78
N GLY A 28 -3.23 10.23 5.47
CA GLY A 28 -2.26 9.33 4.85
C GLY A 28 -1.86 9.78 3.44
N VAL A 29 -0.80 9.15 2.95
CA VAL A 29 -0.32 9.30 1.57
C VAL A 29 -0.39 7.95 0.89
N TRP A 30 -1.10 7.89 -0.22
CA TRP A 30 -1.20 6.74 -1.10
C TRP A 30 -0.28 6.96 -2.28
N VAL A 31 0.59 6.01 -2.52
CA VAL A 31 1.51 5.98 -3.66
C VAL A 31 0.97 4.98 -4.67
N ALA A 32 0.75 5.40 -5.91
CA ALA A 32 0.33 4.52 -7.00
C ALA A 32 1.51 3.65 -7.47
N ALA A 33 2.02 2.86 -6.54
CA ALA A 33 3.08 1.88 -6.73
C ALA A 33 2.84 0.68 -5.80
N GLY A 34 2.95 -0.52 -6.32
CA GLY A 34 2.76 -1.78 -5.62
C GLY A 34 3.22 -2.91 -6.52
N GLY A 35 2.87 -4.16 -6.21
CA GLY A 35 3.32 -5.35 -6.94
C GLY A 35 3.13 -5.29 -8.46
N ARG A 36 2.11 -4.58 -8.94
CA ARG A 36 1.84 -4.37 -10.37
C ARG A 36 2.95 -3.58 -11.09
N HIS A 37 3.66 -2.73 -10.36
CA HIS A 37 4.69 -1.83 -10.88
C HIS A 37 6.08 -2.47 -10.89
N GLU A 38 6.20 -3.68 -10.37
CA GLU A 38 7.45 -4.42 -10.25
C GLU A 38 7.76 -5.19 -11.54
N THR A 39 9.02 -5.20 -11.94
CA THR A 39 9.53 -6.18 -12.89
C THR A 39 9.59 -7.57 -12.23
N PRO A 40 9.74 -8.67 -12.99
CA PRO A 40 9.93 -9.99 -12.38
C PRO A 40 11.11 -10.04 -11.39
N GLN A 41 12.17 -9.29 -11.65
CA GLN A 41 13.36 -9.21 -10.80
C GLN A 41 13.15 -8.35 -9.54
N GLN A 42 12.13 -7.49 -9.56
CA GLN A 42 11.78 -6.59 -8.44
C GLN A 42 10.61 -7.12 -7.61
N ASN A 43 10.09 -8.32 -7.91
CA ASN A 43 8.92 -8.82 -7.21
C ASN A 43 9.13 -8.91 -5.69
N GLY A 44 8.31 -8.18 -4.94
CA GLY A 44 8.38 -8.03 -3.48
C GLY A 44 9.08 -6.76 -3.00
N ILE A 45 9.63 -5.92 -3.90
CA ILE A 45 10.38 -4.72 -3.51
C ILE A 45 9.47 -3.63 -2.90
N ALA A 46 8.22 -3.51 -3.35
CA ALA A 46 7.27 -2.57 -2.77
C ALA A 46 6.92 -2.93 -1.32
N HIS A 47 6.74 -4.22 -1.04
CA HIS A 47 6.53 -4.73 0.31
C HIS A 47 7.79 -4.55 1.19
N PHE A 48 8.96 -4.82 0.65
CA PHE A 48 10.22 -4.56 1.36
C PHE A 48 10.37 -3.08 1.75
N LEU A 49 10.00 -2.16 0.85
CA LEU A 49 10.02 -0.72 1.13
C LEU A 49 9.02 -0.30 2.21
N GLU A 50 7.87 -0.95 2.30
CA GLU A 50 6.92 -0.75 3.39
C GLU A 50 7.59 -1.02 4.74
N HIS A 51 8.26 -2.17 4.91
CA HIS A 51 9.02 -2.50 6.12
C HIS A 51 10.11 -1.47 6.41
N MET A 52 10.86 -1.10 5.39
CA MET A 52 11.98 -0.16 5.53
C MET A 52 11.55 1.28 5.88
N ALA A 53 10.31 1.68 5.59
CA ALA A 53 9.82 3.02 5.88
C ALA A 53 9.90 3.38 7.37
N PHE A 54 9.73 2.38 8.25
CA PHE A 54 9.74 2.55 9.71
C PHE A 54 11.13 2.31 10.35
N LYS A 55 12.16 2.01 9.57
CA LYS A 55 13.51 1.64 10.08
C LYS A 55 14.48 2.81 10.21
N GLY A 56 13.98 4.02 10.06
CA GLY A 56 14.73 5.25 10.30
C GLY A 56 14.78 6.18 9.10
N THR A 57 14.84 7.46 9.42
CA THR A 57 15.00 8.56 8.48
C THR A 57 16.24 9.37 8.82
N LYS A 58 16.54 10.37 7.99
CA LYS A 58 17.62 11.33 8.31
C LYS A 58 17.35 12.14 9.58
N ARG A 59 16.08 12.22 10.05
CA ARG A 59 15.66 13.03 11.20
C ARG A 59 15.27 12.20 12.42
N ARG A 60 14.83 10.96 12.21
CA ARG A 60 14.27 10.10 13.25
C ARG A 60 14.83 8.69 13.20
N THR A 61 15.16 8.12 14.34
CA THR A 61 15.38 6.68 14.47
C THR A 61 14.06 5.92 14.36
N ALA A 62 14.10 4.60 14.17
CA ALA A 62 12.91 3.74 14.17
C ALA A 62 12.07 3.93 15.46
N LEU A 63 12.72 3.97 16.64
CA LEU A 63 12.05 4.22 17.90
C LEU A 63 11.37 5.59 17.94
N GLN A 64 12.05 6.64 17.48
CA GLN A 64 11.49 7.99 17.44
C GLN A 64 10.31 8.13 16.45
N ILE A 65 10.28 7.34 15.38
CA ILE A 65 9.11 7.29 14.47
C ILE A 65 7.89 6.78 15.25
N ALA A 66 8.03 5.66 15.95
CA ALA A 66 6.95 5.06 16.75
C ALA A 66 6.53 5.98 17.89
N GLU A 67 7.46 6.40 18.74
CA GLU A 67 7.21 7.28 19.90
C GLU A 67 6.54 8.60 19.49
N SER A 68 6.93 9.21 18.35
CA SER A 68 6.33 10.47 17.90
C SER A 68 4.80 10.41 17.74
N ILE A 69 4.27 9.26 17.40
CA ILE A 69 2.83 9.06 17.18
C ILE A 69 2.16 8.42 18.40
N GLU A 70 2.82 7.47 19.06
CA GLU A 70 2.29 6.78 20.22
C GLU A 70 2.18 7.70 21.45
N ASP A 71 3.14 8.60 21.65
CA ASP A 71 3.14 9.56 22.78
C ASP A 71 1.95 10.53 22.75
N VAL A 72 1.39 10.80 21.55
CA VAL A 72 0.17 11.60 21.41
C VAL A 72 -1.11 10.73 21.35
N GLY A 73 -0.99 9.43 21.65
CA GLY A 73 -2.11 8.48 21.61
C GLY A 73 -2.59 8.17 20.20
N GLY A 74 -1.74 8.41 19.19
CA GLY A 74 -2.01 8.13 17.79
C GLY A 74 -1.67 6.71 17.38
N TYR A 75 -1.90 6.44 16.12
CA TYR A 75 -1.58 5.18 15.47
C TYR A 75 -1.04 5.46 14.07
N ILE A 76 0.08 4.83 13.70
CA ILE A 76 0.66 4.90 12.36
C ILE A 76 0.86 3.49 11.81
N ASN A 77 0.60 3.31 10.52
CA ASN A 77 0.82 2.04 9.84
C ASN A 77 0.98 2.24 8.33
N ALA A 78 1.31 1.17 7.64
CA ALA A 78 1.35 1.10 6.19
C ALA A 78 0.75 -0.22 5.69
N TYR A 79 0.45 -0.30 4.40
CA TYR A 79 0.18 -1.55 3.72
C TYR A 79 0.58 -1.45 2.26
N THR A 80 0.99 -2.57 1.69
CA THR A 80 1.25 -2.73 0.26
C THR A 80 0.19 -3.63 -0.36
N SER A 81 -0.35 -3.18 -1.48
CA SER A 81 -1.23 -3.96 -2.34
C SER A 81 -0.60 -4.15 -3.72
N ARG A 82 -1.31 -4.79 -4.62
CA ARG A 82 -0.83 -4.93 -6.00
C ARG A 82 -0.72 -3.59 -6.75
N GLU A 83 -1.55 -2.61 -6.43
CA GLU A 83 -1.61 -1.34 -7.18
C GLU A 83 -1.16 -0.12 -6.37
N VAL A 84 -1.14 -0.21 -5.04
CA VAL A 84 -0.93 0.94 -4.14
C VAL A 84 -0.15 0.52 -2.92
N THR A 85 0.76 1.39 -2.47
CA THR A 85 1.32 1.37 -1.12
C THR A 85 0.81 2.59 -0.37
N ALA A 86 0.28 2.39 0.84
CA ALA A 86 -0.30 3.44 1.66
C ALA A 86 0.43 3.57 2.99
N TYR A 87 0.66 4.81 3.42
CA TYR A 87 1.24 5.18 4.71
C TYR A 87 0.26 6.12 5.41
N TYR A 88 -0.26 5.74 6.55
CA TYR A 88 -1.36 6.48 7.18
C TYR A 88 -1.27 6.50 8.70
N ALA A 89 -1.86 7.53 9.29
CA ALA A 89 -1.95 7.70 10.72
C ALA A 89 -3.37 8.11 11.14
N ARG A 90 -3.69 7.84 12.40
CA ARG A 90 -4.89 8.32 13.09
C ARG A 90 -4.45 9.05 14.34
N VAL A 91 -4.86 10.30 14.47
CA VAL A 91 -4.46 11.18 15.56
C VAL A 91 -5.61 12.09 15.97
N LEU A 92 -5.46 12.81 17.08
CA LEU A 92 -6.34 13.93 17.42
C LEU A 92 -6.05 15.13 16.51
N GLN A 93 -7.00 16.04 16.39
CA GLN A 93 -6.92 17.23 15.52
C GLN A 93 -5.62 18.01 15.70
N ASN A 94 -5.20 18.24 16.94
CA ASN A 94 -3.99 19.04 17.23
C ASN A 94 -2.69 18.39 16.74
N ASP A 95 -2.70 17.06 16.54
CA ASP A 95 -1.52 16.26 16.19
C ASP A 95 -1.46 15.93 14.68
N VAL A 96 -2.43 16.41 13.89
CA VAL A 96 -2.45 16.25 12.43
C VAL A 96 -1.16 16.78 11.76
N PRO A 97 -0.62 17.95 12.13
CA PRO A 97 0.65 18.42 11.57
C PRO A 97 1.83 17.49 11.87
N LEU A 98 1.88 16.94 13.09
CA LEU A 98 2.91 15.97 13.48
C LEU A 98 2.80 14.68 12.67
N ALA A 99 1.59 14.12 12.55
CA ALA A 99 1.36 12.90 11.78
C ALA A 99 1.77 13.07 10.32
N LEU A 100 1.42 14.19 9.70
CA LEU A 100 1.79 14.47 8.31
C LEU A 100 3.31 14.67 8.16
N ASP A 101 3.98 15.31 9.12
CA ASP A 101 5.43 15.48 9.11
C ASP A 101 6.16 14.12 9.26
N VAL A 102 5.66 13.21 10.09
CA VAL A 102 6.22 11.86 10.22
C VAL A 102 6.01 11.06 8.93
N ILE A 103 4.81 11.07 8.35
CA ILE A 103 4.52 10.38 7.08
C ILE A 103 5.41 10.92 5.95
N ALA A 104 5.53 12.23 5.84
CA ALA A 104 6.41 12.84 4.83
C ALA A 104 7.88 12.45 5.04
N ASP A 105 8.34 12.38 6.28
CA ASP A 105 9.72 12.04 6.60
C ASP A 105 10.06 10.59 6.24
N ILE A 106 9.18 9.63 6.57
CA ILE A 106 9.40 8.22 6.22
C ILE A 106 9.33 7.97 4.70
N LEU A 107 8.55 8.76 3.97
CA LEU A 107 8.43 8.68 2.52
C LEU A 107 9.61 9.32 1.77
N LEU A 108 10.05 10.49 2.23
CA LEU A 108 10.99 11.33 1.49
C LEU A 108 12.45 11.16 1.93
N ASN A 109 12.69 10.71 3.17
CA ASN A 109 14.00 10.69 3.78
C ASN A 109 14.42 9.35 4.42
N PRO A 110 13.94 8.18 3.94
CA PRO A 110 14.37 6.91 4.54
C PRO A 110 15.89 6.74 4.40
N THR A 111 16.56 6.27 5.44
CA THR A 111 18.02 6.03 5.42
C THR A 111 18.39 4.77 4.68
N LEU A 112 17.52 3.76 4.69
CA LEU A 112 17.76 2.44 4.09
C LEU A 112 19.12 1.87 4.52
N GLU A 113 19.37 1.84 5.83
CA GLU A 113 20.64 1.33 6.38
C GLU A 113 20.81 -0.16 6.06
N GLU A 114 22.01 -0.55 5.65
CA GLU A 114 22.33 -1.93 5.24
C GLU A 114 22.01 -2.94 6.34
N THR A 115 22.28 -2.59 7.60
CA THR A 115 21.99 -3.42 8.77
C THR A 115 20.50 -3.67 8.94
N GLU A 116 19.67 -2.64 8.73
CA GLU A 116 18.21 -2.75 8.81
C GLU A 116 17.66 -3.55 7.62
N ILE A 117 18.22 -3.37 6.42
CA ILE A 117 17.87 -4.17 5.24
C ILE A 117 18.09 -5.67 5.51
N GLU A 118 19.22 -6.05 6.13
CA GLU A 118 19.49 -7.46 6.45
C GLU A 118 18.53 -8.02 7.52
N VAL A 119 18.16 -7.22 8.52
CA VAL A 119 17.17 -7.62 9.53
C VAL A 119 15.81 -7.83 8.89
N GLU A 120 15.31 -6.86 8.12
CA GLU A 120 14.00 -6.95 7.51
C GLU A 120 13.92 -8.02 6.41
N ARG A 121 15.00 -8.25 5.69
CA ARG A 121 15.12 -9.39 4.78
C ARG A 121 14.81 -10.71 5.50
N GLY A 122 15.38 -10.89 6.70
CA GLY A 122 15.12 -12.08 7.52
C GLY A 122 13.63 -12.19 7.92
N VAL A 123 13.01 -11.07 8.30
CA VAL A 123 11.59 -11.00 8.65
C VAL A 123 10.72 -11.36 7.44
N ILE A 124 10.93 -10.73 6.30
CA ILE A 124 10.14 -10.96 5.08
C ILE A 124 10.29 -12.41 4.59
N LEU A 125 11.48 -12.99 4.66
CA LEU A 125 11.67 -14.40 4.30
C LEU A 125 10.91 -15.35 5.24
N GLN A 126 10.75 -15.00 6.51
CA GLN A 126 9.89 -15.74 7.44
C GLN A 126 8.41 -15.58 7.09
N GLU A 127 7.96 -14.38 6.73
CA GLU A 127 6.58 -14.13 6.28
C GLU A 127 6.26 -14.93 5.01
N ILE A 128 7.17 -14.97 4.03
CA ILE A 128 7.00 -15.81 2.83
C ILE A 128 6.84 -17.28 3.23
N GLY A 129 7.68 -17.78 4.14
CA GLY A 129 7.58 -19.15 4.65
C GLY A 129 6.25 -19.41 5.31
N GLN A 130 5.80 -18.51 6.17
CA GLN A 130 4.51 -18.59 6.85
C GLN A 130 3.33 -18.59 5.86
N ALA A 131 3.32 -17.69 4.88
CA ALA A 131 2.28 -17.65 3.86
C ALA A 131 2.19 -18.96 3.06
N LEU A 132 3.33 -19.56 2.68
CA LEU A 132 3.37 -20.84 1.98
C LEU A 132 2.91 -22.02 2.84
N ASP A 133 3.06 -21.93 4.15
CA ASP A 133 2.61 -22.95 5.11
C ASP A 133 1.16 -22.76 5.56
N THR A 134 0.54 -21.61 5.23
CA THR A 134 -0.84 -21.27 5.60
C THR A 134 -1.77 -21.47 4.40
N PRO A 135 -2.58 -22.55 4.37
CA PRO A 135 -3.39 -22.91 3.20
C PRO A 135 -4.45 -21.87 2.82
N ASP A 136 -5.03 -21.18 3.80
CA ASP A 136 -6.03 -20.15 3.63
C ASP A 136 -5.44 -18.82 3.11
N ASP A 137 -4.13 -18.59 3.24
CA ASP A 137 -3.44 -17.45 2.65
C ASP A 137 -2.95 -17.77 1.23
N VAL A 138 -2.19 -18.86 1.09
CA VAL A 138 -1.54 -19.21 -0.18
C VAL A 138 -2.52 -19.50 -1.31
N ILE A 139 -3.74 -19.94 -0.99
CA ILE A 139 -4.76 -20.23 -2.00
C ILE A 139 -5.17 -18.98 -2.78
N PHE A 140 -5.15 -17.80 -2.14
CA PHE A 140 -5.45 -16.53 -2.83
C PHE A 140 -4.31 -16.09 -3.75
N ASP A 141 -3.06 -16.34 -3.38
CA ASP A 141 -1.94 -16.08 -4.27
C ASP A 141 -2.00 -16.99 -5.51
N TRP A 142 -2.29 -18.28 -5.34
CA TRP A 142 -2.47 -19.20 -6.46
C TRP A 142 -3.66 -18.83 -7.34
N LEU A 143 -4.77 -18.41 -6.73
CA LEU A 143 -5.94 -17.94 -7.48
C LEU A 143 -5.60 -16.73 -8.34
N GLN A 144 -4.83 -15.81 -7.78
CA GLN A 144 -4.41 -14.60 -8.48
C GLN A 144 -3.41 -14.91 -9.61
N GLU A 145 -2.49 -15.85 -9.39
CA GLU A 145 -1.54 -16.32 -10.39
C GLU A 145 -2.24 -16.97 -11.60
N GLU A 146 -3.25 -17.82 -11.34
CA GLU A 146 -4.07 -18.43 -12.39
C GLU A 146 -4.96 -17.40 -13.10
N ALA A 147 -5.47 -16.41 -12.37
CA ALA A 147 -6.31 -15.35 -12.94
C ALA A 147 -5.52 -14.44 -13.90
N TYR A 148 -4.23 -14.17 -13.62
CA TYR A 148 -3.38 -13.25 -14.37
C TYR A 148 -2.00 -13.87 -14.65
N PRO A 149 -1.92 -14.97 -15.41
CA PRO A 149 -0.65 -15.61 -15.71
C PRO A 149 0.27 -14.66 -16.47
N ASP A 150 1.56 -14.74 -16.18
CA ASP A 150 2.62 -13.91 -16.82
C ASP A 150 2.44 -12.38 -16.68
N HIS A 151 1.55 -11.94 -15.80
CA HIS A 151 1.30 -10.54 -15.53
C HIS A 151 1.67 -10.16 -14.08
N PRO A 152 2.16 -8.93 -13.80
CA PRO A 152 2.50 -8.50 -12.43
C PRO A 152 1.34 -8.62 -11.43
N MET A 153 0.10 -8.46 -11.88
CA MET A 153 -1.10 -8.64 -11.04
C MET A 153 -1.26 -10.07 -10.50
N GLY A 154 -0.69 -11.08 -11.16
CA GLY A 154 -0.74 -12.47 -10.73
C GLY A 154 0.33 -12.83 -9.69
N ARG A 155 1.36 -12.01 -9.50
CA ARG A 155 2.44 -12.31 -8.57
C ARG A 155 2.05 -12.07 -7.13
N THR A 156 2.65 -12.81 -6.21
CA THR A 156 2.53 -12.55 -4.76
C THR A 156 3.13 -11.19 -4.42
N ILE A 157 2.53 -10.50 -3.45
CA ILE A 157 3.00 -9.20 -2.96
C ILE A 157 4.30 -9.36 -2.15
N LEU A 158 4.45 -10.49 -1.44
CA LEU A 158 5.63 -10.78 -0.63
C LEU A 158 6.91 -10.97 -1.47
N GLY A 159 6.73 -11.33 -2.75
CA GLY A 159 7.84 -11.64 -3.64
C GLY A 159 8.33 -13.08 -3.55
N ALA A 160 9.28 -13.43 -4.42
CA ALA A 160 9.97 -14.70 -4.39
C ALA A 160 11.16 -14.64 -3.43
N SER A 161 11.40 -15.71 -2.66
CA SER A 161 12.49 -15.76 -1.67
C SER A 161 13.87 -15.45 -2.27
N GLU A 162 14.12 -15.90 -3.51
CA GLU A 162 15.38 -15.65 -4.23
C GLU A 162 15.55 -14.16 -4.54
N GLY A 163 14.49 -13.49 -5.00
CA GLY A 163 14.49 -12.05 -5.30
C GLY A 163 14.69 -11.22 -4.03
N VAL A 164 13.89 -11.48 -3.01
CA VAL A 164 13.97 -10.80 -1.70
C VAL A 164 15.36 -10.97 -1.07
N SER A 165 15.96 -12.15 -1.20
CA SER A 165 17.33 -12.42 -0.71
C SER A 165 18.41 -11.61 -1.44
N ALA A 166 18.16 -11.17 -2.66
CA ALA A 166 19.11 -10.47 -3.50
C ALA A 166 19.00 -8.94 -3.49
N PHE A 167 17.89 -8.37 -2.99
CA PHE A 167 17.69 -6.91 -3.03
C PHE A 167 18.80 -6.16 -2.28
N SER A 168 19.37 -5.20 -2.96
CA SER A 168 20.34 -4.27 -2.42
C SER A 168 19.70 -2.93 -2.06
N ARG A 169 20.41 -2.12 -1.29
CA ARG A 169 20.03 -0.73 -1.02
C ARG A 169 19.78 0.06 -2.32
N SER A 170 20.58 -0.16 -3.36
CA SER A 170 20.44 0.52 -4.65
C SER A 170 19.15 0.12 -5.37
N ASP A 171 18.68 -1.12 -5.24
CA ASP A 171 17.42 -1.57 -5.82
C ASP A 171 16.24 -0.84 -5.15
N LEU A 172 16.23 -0.78 -3.82
CA LEU A 172 15.22 -0.08 -3.03
C LEU A 172 15.18 1.43 -3.39
N GLN A 173 16.36 2.07 -3.45
CA GLN A 173 16.47 3.47 -3.86
C GLN A 173 16.01 3.69 -5.29
N GLY A 174 16.34 2.78 -6.20
CA GLY A 174 15.92 2.83 -7.60
C GLY A 174 14.40 2.78 -7.74
N PHE A 175 13.72 1.91 -6.98
CA PHE A 175 12.26 1.81 -7.00
C PHE A 175 11.61 3.09 -6.45
N ILE A 176 12.10 3.65 -5.35
CA ILE A 176 11.64 4.96 -4.83
C ILE A 176 11.83 6.06 -5.88
N GLN A 177 13.01 6.11 -6.51
CA GLN A 177 13.30 7.12 -7.54
C GLN A 177 12.38 7.01 -8.74
N GLN A 178 11.99 5.81 -9.13
CA GLN A 178 11.14 5.56 -10.29
C GLN A 178 9.66 5.81 -10.00
N HIS A 179 9.16 5.41 -8.82
CA HIS A 179 7.72 5.31 -8.56
C HIS A 179 7.18 6.30 -7.52
N TYR A 180 8.02 6.93 -6.69
CA TYR A 180 7.59 7.87 -5.65
C TYR A 180 7.70 9.32 -6.13
N GLY A 181 6.99 9.64 -7.20
CA GLY A 181 6.89 11.00 -7.73
C GLY A 181 5.61 11.70 -7.26
N PRO A 182 5.56 13.05 -7.30
CA PRO A 182 4.41 13.80 -6.81
C PRO A 182 3.11 13.47 -7.56
N GLU A 183 3.16 13.19 -8.85
CA GLU A 183 1.97 12.81 -9.64
C GLU A 183 1.43 11.40 -9.33
N GLN A 184 2.28 10.52 -8.76
CA GLN A 184 1.91 9.19 -8.30
C GLN A 184 1.36 9.17 -6.87
N MET A 185 1.36 10.31 -6.19
CA MET A 185 0.96 10.39 -4.80
C MET A 185 -0.32 11.19 -4.60
N ILE A 186 -1.10 10.76 -3.63
CA ILE A 186 -2.25 11.48 -3.14
C ILE A 186 -2.25 11.49 -1.61
N LEU A 187 -2.34 12.68 -1.03
CA LEU A 187 -2.64 12.88 0.37
C LEU A 187 -4.15 12.86 0.54
N SER A 188 -4.64 12.05 1.44
CA SER A 188 -6.04 12.04 1.87
C SER A 188 -6.13 12.29 3.37
N ALA A 189 -7.05 13.18 3.77
CA ALA A 189 -7.30 13.47 5.18
C ALA A 189 -8.80 13.61 5.43
N ALA A 190 -9.32 12.90 6.44
CA ALA A 190 -10.72 12.94 6.82
C ALA A 190 -10.90 13.00 8.33
N GLY A 191 -11.94 13.67 8.79
CA GLY A 191 -12.24 13.87 10.21
C GLY A 191 -12.14 15.33 10.65
N ALA A 192 -11.51 15.58 11.77
CA ALA A 192 -11.27 16.93 12.31
C ALA A 192 -10.07 17.59 11.59
N VAL A 193 -10.27 17.99 10.33
CA VAL A 193 -9.24 18.60 9.48
C VAL A 193 -9.74 19.89 8.85
N ASP A 194 -8.83 20.83 8.64
CA ASP A 194 -9.07 22.02 7.84
C ASP A 194 -8.34 21.88 6.49
N HIS A 195 -9.05 22.13 5.38
CA HIS A 195 -8.51 21.95 4.05
C HIS A 195 -7.30 22.84 3.77
N ASP A 196 -7.42 24.11 4.09
CA ASP A 196 -6.37 25.10 3.77
C ASP A 196 -5.11 24.87 4.62
N GLU A 197 -5.28 24.42 5.86
CA GLU A 197 -4.14 24.01 6.71
C GLU A 197 -3.44 22.77 6.15
N ILE A 198 -4.19 21.76 5.72
CA ILE A 198 -3.61 20.56 5.08
C ILE A 198 -2.88 20.91 3.79
N VAL A 199 -3.46 21.75 2.94
CA VAL A 199 -2.81 22.21 1.69
C VAL A 199 -1.49 22.92 2.00
N LYS A 200 -1.47 23.84 2.96
CA LYS A 200 -0.27 24.55 3.37
C LYS A 200 0.82 23.63 3.92
N LEU A 201 0.45 22.66 4.74
CA LEU A 201 1.39 21.64 5.25
C LEU A 201 1.95 20.78 4.11
N ALA A 202 1.08 20.34 3.20
CA ALA A 202 1.49 19.53 2.05
C ALA A 202 2.41 20.28 1.10
N GLU A 203 2.14 21.59 0.83
CA GLU A 203 3.03 22.43 0.02
C GLU A 203 4.43 22.53 0.64
N ASN A 204 4.51 22.71 1.96
CA ASN A 204 5.79 22.79 2.67
C ASN A 204 6.59 21.47 2.63
N LEU A 205 5.90 20.32 2.68
CA LEU A 205 6.52 19.00 2.80
C LEU A 205 6.80 18.35 1.44
N PHE A 206 5.86 18.48 0.50
CA PHE A 206 5.89 17.79 -0.80
C PHE A 206 6.07 18.72 -2.00
N GLY A 207 5.89 20.03 -1.83
CA GLY A 207 5.97 21.01 -2.93
C GLY A 207 7.33 21.08 -3.61
N GLY A 208 8.41 20.74 -2.90
CA GLY A 208 9.77 20.67 -3.44
C GLY A 208 10.14 19.38 -4.18
N MET A 209 9.22 18.42 -4.31
CA MET A 209 9.48 17.18 -5.06
C MET A 209 9.59 17.45 -6.56
N ASP A 210 10.59 16.85 -7.20
CA ASP A 210 10.73 16.88 -8.64
C ASP A 210 9.66 16.02 -9.33
N ALA A 211 9.10 16.55 -10.42
CA ALA A 211 8.19 15.78 -11.27
C ALA A 211 8.92 14.58 -11.88
N LYS A 212 8.26 13.43 -11.89
CA LYS A 212 8.78 12.19 -12.46
C LYS A 212 7.83 11.68 -13.54
N PRO A 213 8.35 11.05 -14.61
CA PRO A 213 7.47 10.46 -15.60
C PRO A 213 6.65 9.34 -14.95
N PHE A 214 5.35 9.35 -15.19
CA PHE A 214 4.47 8.26 -14.81
C PHE A 214 4.75 7.07 -15.73
N ALA A 215 5.13 5.92 -15.15
CA ALA A 215 5.27 4.70 -15.92
C ALA A 215 3.87 4.13 -16.19
N ASP A 216 3.50 4.02 -17.46
CA ASP A 216 2.28 3.34 -17.86
C ASP A 216 2.41 1.85 -17.55
N VAL A 217 1.43 1.30 -16.84
CA VAL A 217 1.40 -0.13 -16.51
C VAL A 217 0.47 -0.86 -17.45
N ALA A 218 0.92 -2.02 -17.94
CA ALA A 218 0.13 -2.85 -18.84
C ALA A 218 -1.26 -3.17 -18.24
N ALA A 219 -2.28 -3.17 -19.10
CA ALA A 219 -3.61 -3.58 -18.70
C ALA A 219 -3.61 -5.07 -18.34
N ALA A 220 -4.11 -5.40 -17.17
CA ALA A 220 -4.32 -6.78 -16.76
C ALA A 220 -5.52 -7.36 -17.51
N ARG A 221 -5.38 -8.62 -17.95
CA ARG A 221 -6.47 -9.37 -18.55
C ARG A 221 -6.74 -10.63 -17.73
N PHE A 222 -7.98 -10.79 -17.30
CA PHE A 222 -8.41 -12.00 -16.63
C PHE A 222 -8.39 -13.17 -17.62
N MET A 223 -7.68 -14.23 -17.29
CA MET A 223 -7.57 -15.43 -18.15
C MET A 223 -8.32 -16.62 -17.54
N GLY A 224 -8.42 -16.66 -16.23
CA GLY A 224 -8.91 -17.84 -15.52
C GLY A 224 -7.95 -19.02 -15.61
N GLY A 225 -8.27 -20.08 -14.89
CA GLY A 225 -7.45 -21.29 -14.84
C GLY A 225 -7.95 -22.22 -13.74
N GLU A 226 -7.20 -23.28 -13.50
CA GLU A 226 -7.48 -24.24 -12.44
C GLU A 226 -6.16 -24.71 -11.83
N ARG A 227 -6.03 -24.60 -10.50
CA ARG A 227 -4.90 -25.14 -9.76
C ARG A 227 -5.40 -26.02 -8.62
N ARG A 228 -4.81 -27.19 -8.49
CA ARG A 228 -5.10 -28.12 -7.39
C ARG A 228 -3.81 -28.54 -6.72
N GLN A 229 -3.80 -28.51 -5.40
CA GLN A 229 -2.71 -29.03 -4.61
C GLN A 229 -3.25 -29.98 -3.54
N ILE A 230 -2.67 -31.16 -3.45
CA ILE A 230 -3.02 -32.15 -2.44
C ILE A 230 -2.06 -32.01 -1.28
N LYS A 231 -2.58 -31.65 -0.11
CA LYS A 231 -1.86 -31.61 1.17
C LYS A 231 -2.66 -32.42 2.21
N ALA A 232 -1.99 -33.02 3.18
CA ALA A 232 -2.63 -33.67 4.32
C ALA A 232 -3.04 -32.60 5.33
N LEU A 233 -4.25 -32.08 5.18
CA LEU A 233 -4.82 -31.01 6.02
C LEU A 233 -6.12 -31.50 6.65
N GLU A 234 -6.54 -30.88 7.77
CA GLU A 234 -7.84 -31.16 8.40
C GLU A 234 -9.03 -30.64 7.60
N GLN A 235 -8.81 -29.55 6.82
CA GLN A 235 -9.85 -28.90 6.01
C GLN A 235 -9.39 -28.75 4.56
N ALA A 236 -10.36 -28.79 3.64
CA ALA A 236 -10.14 -28.43 2.25
C ALA A 236 -10.43 -26.94 2.07
N HIS A 237 -9.49 -26.24 1.43
CA HIS A 237 -9.64 -24.84 1.07
C HIS A 237 -10.02 -24.75 -0.41
N PHE A 238 -11.01 -23.94 -0.73
CA PHE A 238 -11.52 -23.77 -2.07
C PHE A 238 -11.76 -22.26 -2.33
N ALA A 239 -11.21 -21.74 -3.41
CA ALA A 239 -11.40 -20.36 -3.82
C ALA A 239 -11.83 -20.29 -5.29
N LEU A 240 -12.76 -19.40 -5.61
CA LEU A 240 -13.27 -19.14 -6.95
C LEU A 240 -13.12 -17.66 -7.28
N ALA A 241 -12.72 -17.37 -8.50
CA ALA A 241 -12.72 -16.02 -9.05
C ALA A 241 -13.48 -15.97 -10.37
N PHE A 242 -14.18 -14.86 -10.58
CA PHE A 242 -14.86 -14.54 -11.82
C PHE A 242 -14.38 -13.19 -12.32
N GLU A 243 -14.36 -13.01 -13.65
CA GLU A 243 -14.11 -11.70 -14.23
C GLU A 243 -15.20 -10.71 -13.76
N SER A 244 -14.78 -9.56 -13.31
CA SER A 244 -15.64 -8.48 -12.83
C SER A 244 -15.31 -7.18 -13.56
N PRO A 245 -16.25 -6.24 -13.66
CA PRO A 245 -15.96 -4.89 -14.12
C PRO A 245 -14.78 -4.28 -13.34
N GLY A 246 -13.91 -3.56 -14.03
CA GLY A 246 -12.80 -2.86 -13.41
C GLY A 246 -13.28 -1.76 -12.45
N TYR A 247 -12.44 -1.37 -11.49
CA TYR A 247 -12.77 -0.39 -10.45
C TYR A 247 -13.30 0.96 -10.98
N ARG A 248 -12.91 1.35 -12.21
CA ARG A 248 -13.38 2.60 -12.87
C ARG A 248 -14.58 2.40 -13.77
N ASP A 249 -15.07 1.18 -13.90
CA ASP A 249 -16.27 0.89 -14.69
C ASP A 249 -17.53 1.30 -13.92
N ALA A 250 -18.50 1.90 -14.60
CA ALA A 250 -19.76 2.29 -13.98
C ALA A 250 -20.56 1.10 -13.44
N GLN A 251 -20.33 -0.10 -13.97
CA GLN A 251 -20.99 -1.33 -13.53
C GLN A 251 -20.42 -1.90 -12.23
N ILE A 252 -19.31 -1.35 -11.70
CA ILE A 252 -18.71 -1.83 -10.45
C ILE A 252 -19.71 -1.81 -9.28
N TYR A 253 -20.57 -0.79 -9.22
CA TYR A 253 -21.61 -0.69 -8.18
C TYR A 253 -22.64 -1.81 -8.25
N THR A 254 -22.96 -2.30 -9.47
CA THR A 254 -23.84 -3.47 -9.65
C THR A 254 -23.18 -4.73 -9.13
N ALA A 255 -21.87 -4.93 -9.40
CA ALA A 255 -21.11 -6.05 -8.86
C ALA A 255 -21.01 -5.98 -7.33
N CYS A 256 -20.80 -4.79 -6.75
CA CYS A 256 -20.79 -4.60 -5.29
C CYS A 256 -22.15 -4.94 -4.66
N LEU A 257 -23.26 -4.56 -5.29
CA LEU A 257 -24.61 -4.87 -4.81
C LEU A 257 -24.88 -6.39 -4.82
N LEU A 258 -24.41 -7.10 -5.85
CA LEU A 258 -24.53 -8.56 -5.90
C LEU A 258 -23.78 -9.23 -4.75
N TYR A 259 -22.57 -8.74 -4.46
CA TYR A 259 -21.74 -9.27 -3.37
C TYR A 259 -22.36 -9.02 -1.97
N THR A 260 -23.04 -7.91 -1.79
CA THR A 260 -23.64 -7.49 -0.50
C THR A 260 -25.10 -7.90 -0.34
N SER A 261 -25.70 -8.61 -1.33
CA SER A 261 -27.08 -9.06 -1.24
C SER A 261 -27.20 -10.42 -0.54
N ASP A 262 -28.25 -10.61 0.27
CA ASP A 262 -28.56 -11.87 0.95
C ASP A 262 -28.72 -13.07 0.00
N ALA A 263 -28.93 -12.82 -1.29
CA ALA A 263 -28.98 -13.88 -2.30
C ALA A 263 -27.67 -14.67 -2.44
N ALA A 264 -26.54 -14.13 -1.98
CA ALA A 264 -25.27 -14.85 -1.92
C ALA A 264 -25.20 -15.83 -0.74
N ASP A 265 -25.94 -15.56 0.34
CA ASP A 265 -25.95 -16.38 1.56
C ASP A 265 -26.95 -17.56 1.47
N GLU A 266 -27.93 -17.50 0.56
CA GLU A 266 -28.94 -18.57 0.39
C GLU A 266 -28.48 -19.78 -0.44
N CYS A 267 -27.27 -19.75 -0.98
CA CYS A 267 -26.68 -20.89 -1.70
C CYS A 267 -26.06 -21.97 -0.80
N VAL A 268 -26.24 -21.87 0.53
CA VAL A 268 -25.73 -22.84 1.51
C VAL A 268 -26.89 -23.60 2.13
N ASN A 269 -27.48 -24.50 1.35
CA ASN A 269 -28.31 -25.61 1.88
C ASN A 269 -28.11 -26.87 1.03
#